data_0cfdf2b95d5358862d48d90dc621b92c
#
_entry.id   0cfdf2b95d5358862d48d90dc621b92c
#
_cell.length_a   1.000
_cell.length_b   1.000
_cell.length_c   1.000
_cell.angle_alpha   90.00
_cell.angle_beta   90.00
_cell.angle_gamma   90.00
#
_symmetry.space_group_name_H-M   'P 1'
#
loop_
_entity.id
_entity.type
_entity.pdbx_description
1 polymer ?
#
loop_
_entity_poly.entity_id
_entity_poly.type
_entity_poly.pdbx_seq_one_letter_code
_entity_poly.pdbx_strand_id
1 'polypeptide(L)'
;MTHPLFSISGLNPAAQYIEIGSDVLAVEQRSEADADCMLLIAFMGRRQIARLCGASLITEEGEAIEGDALDDVEMLGVVTHIIRPAAFDDYPVM
;
A
#
# COMPACT_ATOMS: atom_id res chain seq x y z
N MET A 1 22.16 -8.86 -0.03
CA MET A 1 21.70 -10.16 0.47
C MET A 1 20.18 -10.24 0.36
N THR A 2 19.67 -11.33 -0.15
CA THR A 2 18.24 -11.50 -0.31
C THR A 2 17.62 -12.00 0.98
N HIS A 3 16.60 -11.32 1.44
CA HIS A 3 15.85 -11.76 2.61
C HIS A 3 15.02 -13.00 2.23
N PRO A 4 14.92 -14.02 3.10
CA PRO A 4 14.13 -15.22 2.78
C PRO A 4 12.68 -14.93 2.39
N LEU A 5 12.11 -13.89 2.93
CA LEU A 5 10.76 -13.48 2.61
C LEU A 5 10.57 -13.18 1.13
N PHE A 6 11.59 -12.64 0.48
CA PHE A 6 11.52 -12.31 -0.94
C PHE A 6 11.35 -13.57 -1.79
N SER A 7 12.09 -14.61 -1.45
CA SER A 7 12.00 -15.86 -2.20
C SER A 7 10.67 -16.54 -2.02
N ILE A 8 10.14 -16.49 -0.80
CA ILE A 8 8.90 -17.20 -0.45
C ILE A 8 7.68 -16.48 -1.02
N SER A 9 7.68 -15.16 -0.92
CA SER A 9 6.50 -14.36 -1.27
C SER A 9 6.52 -13.81 -2.67
N GLY A 10 7.60 -14.02 -3.41
CA GLY A 10 7.75 -13.43 -4.75
C GLY A 10 7.95 -11.93 -4.71
N LEU A 11 8.40 -11.39 -3.59
CA LEU A 11 8.61 -9.95 -3.46
C LEU A 11 9.86 -9.53 -4.22
N ASN A 12 9.79 -8.34 -4.79
CA ASN A 12 10.92 -7.73 -5.48
C ASN A 12 11.94 -7.25 -4.44
N PRO A 13 13.18 -7.75 -4.46
CA PRO A 13 14.17 -7.29 -3.48
C PRO A 13 14.54 -5.82 -3.62
N ALA A 14 14.23 -5.20 -4.76
CA ALA A 14 14.47 -3.77 -4.94
C ALA A 14 13.34 -2.90 -4.40
N ALA A 15 12.23 -3.51 -3.98
CA ALA A 15 11.12 -2.76 -3.43
C ALA A 15 11.48 -2.18 -2.06
N GLN A 16 10.86 -1.06 -1.73
CA GLN A 16 10.97 -0.51 -0.39
C GLN A 16 9.94 -1.15 0.52
N TYR A 17 10.29 -1.33 1.77
CA TYR A 17 9.39 -1.90 2.77
C TYR A 17 9.05 -0.82 3.78
N ILE A 18 7.77 -0.50 3.87
CA ILE A 18 7.28 0.61 4.67
C ILE A 18 6.26 0.08 5.67
N GLU A 19 6.46 0.43 6.94
CA GLU A 19 5.53 0.04 7.99
C GLU A 19 4.42 1.05 8.13
N ILE A 20 3.18 0.56 8.14
CA ILE A 20 2.01 1.38 8.44
C ILE A 20 1.17 0.57 9.42
N GLY A 21 1.06 1.08 10.66
CA GLY A 21 0.41 0.32 11.71
C GLY A 21 1.17 -0.96 11.97
N SER A 22 0.48 -2.08 11.93
CA SER A 22 1.10 -3.40 12.08
C SER A 22 1.43 -4.06 10.75
N ASP A 23 1.12 -3.40 9.64
CA ASP A 23 1.37 -3.95 8.31
C ASP A 23 2.71 -3.49 7.77
N VAL A 24 3.30 -4.31 6.92
CA VAL A 24 4.49 -3.93 6.15
C VAL A 24 4.11 -3.95 4.69
N LEU A 25 4.37 -2.86 3.99
CA LEU A 25 4.04 -2.73 2.59
C LEU A 25 5.29 -2.89 1.75
N ALA A 26 5.20 -3.70 0.70
CA ALA A 26 6.22 -3.72 -0.34
C ALA A 26 5.81 -2.71 -1.39
N VAL A 27 6.64 -1.70 -1.60
CA VAL A 27 6.31 -0.55 -2.43
C VAL A 27 7.35 -0.40 -3.52
N GLU A 28 6.90 -0.32 -4.76
CA GLU A 28 7.77 -0.07 -5.90
C GLU A 28 7.62 1.36 -6.37
N GLN A 29 8.74 1.98 -6.69
CA GLN A 29 8.75 3.31 -7.27
C GLN A 29 8.42 3.21 -8.74
N ARG A 30 7.26 3.71 -9.13
CA ARG A 30 6.81 3.77 -10.51
C ARG A 30 6.23 5.14 -10.79
N SER A 31 6.45 5.63 -11.99
CA SER A 31 5.88 6.91 -12.40
C SER A 31 4.43 6.78 -12.84
N GLU A 32 3.99 5.55 -13.14
CA GLU A 32 2.65 5.29 -13.61
C GLU A 32 2.02 4.18 -12.81
N ALA A 33 0.71 4.22 -12.69
CA ALA A 33 -0.07 3.20 -12.01
C ALA A 33 -1.16 2.70 -12.94
N ASP A 34 -1.33 1.39 -12.96
CA ASP A 34 -2.43 0.78 -13.72
C ASP A 34 -3.73 0.96 -12.98
N ALA A 35 -4.83 0.75 -13.70
CA ALA A 35 -6.16 0.77 -13.08
C ALA A 35 -6.22 -0.29 -11.98
N ASP A 36 -6.94 0.01 -10.92
CA ASP A 36 -7.13 -0.86 -9.76
C ASP A 36 -5.86 -1.17 -8.98
N CYS A 37 -4.78 -0.44 -9.24
CA CYS A 37 -3.57 -0.55 -8.43
C CYS A 37 -3.79 -0.01 -7.03
N MET A 38 -3.11 -0.62 -6.09
CA MET A 38 -3.02 -0.06 -4.74
C MET A 38 -1.81 0.86 -4.68
N LEU A 39 -2.02 2.04 -4.16
CA LEU A 39 -0.99 3.07 -4.08
C LEU A 39 -0.73 3.44 -2.63
N LEU A 40 0.52 3.72 -2.33
CA LEU A 40 0.85 4.40 -1.10
C LEU A 40 0.89 5.88 -1.40
N ILE A 41 0.09 6.65 -0.70
CA ILE A 41 -0.03 8.09 -0.93
C ILE A 41 0.21 8.85 0.38
N ALA A 42 0.60 10.10 0.25
CA ALA A 42 0.59 11.05 1.33
C ALA A 42 -0.51 12.06 1.03
N PHE A 43 -1.43 12.19 1.97
CA PHE A 43 -2.57 13.08 1.82
C PHE A 43 -3.00 13.57 3.19
N MET A 44 -3.22 14.86 3.33
CA MET A 44 -3.62 15.47 4.59
C MET A 44 -2.65 15.16 5.74
N GLY A 45 -1.36 15.11 5.42
CA GLY A 45 -0.33 14.86 6.41
C GLY A 45 -0.19 13.41 6.85
N ARG A 46 -0.86 12.49 6.20
CA ARG A 46 -0.82 11.07 6.56
C ARG A 46 -0.45 10.21 5.36
N ARG A 47 0.30 9.16 5.63
CA ARG A 47 0.52 8.12 4.63
C ARG A 47 -0.64 7.14 4.71
N GLN A 48 -1.19 6.79 3.58
CA GLN A 48 -2.32 5.86 3.54
C GLN A 48 -2.32 5.09 2.23
N ILE A 49 -3.03 3.98 2.24
CA ILE A 49 -3.19 3.15 1.05
C ILE A 49 -4.48 3.57 0.38
N ALA A 50 -4.43 3.72 -0.94
CA ALA A 50 -5.62 4.01 -1.72
C ALA A 50 -5.60 3.18 -2.99
N ARG A 51 -6.78 2.92 -3.52
CA ARG A 51 -6.93 2.19 -4.78
C ARG A 51 -7.27 3.17 -5.88
N LEU A 52 -6.61 3.02 -7.01
CA LEU A 52 -6.90 3.86 -8.17
C LEU A 52 -8.13 3.32 -8.89
N CYS A 53 -9.19 4.10 -8.92
CA CYS A 53 -10.46 3.76 -9.57
C CYS A 53 -10.82 4.85 -10.55
N GLY A 54 -10.51 4.63 -11.83
CA GLY A 54 -10.71 5.66 -12.84
C GLY A 54 -9.91 6.90 -12.51
N ALA A 55 -10.58 8.03 -12.36
CA ALA A 55 -9.96 9.31 -12.04
C ALA A 55 -10.00 9.63 -10.55
N SER A 56 -10.29 8.63 -9.70
CA SER A 56 -10.43 8.83 -8.26
C SER A 56 -9.52 7.89 -7.51
N LEU A 57 -9.19 8.26 -6.27
CA LEU A 57 -8.52 7.37 -5.33
C LEU A 57 -9.49 7.05 -4.22
N ILE A 58 -9.61 5.76 -3.92
CA ILE A 58 -10.48 5.31 -2.83
C ILE A 58 -9.60 4.80 -1.70
N THR A 59 -9.72 5.44 -0.55
CA THR A 59 -8.93 5.06 0.63
C THR A 59 -9.49 3.79 1.26
N GLU A 60 -8.72 3.22 2.18
CA GLU A 60 -9.17 2.03 2.91
C GLU A 60 -10.42 2.29 3.73
N GLU A 61 -10.64 3.53 4.12
CA GLU A 61 -11.83 3.92 4.87
C GLU A 61 -13.04 4.15 3.96
N GLY A 62 -12.85 4.00 2.66
CA GLY A 62 -13.93 4.18 1.70
C GLY A 62 -14.11 5.61 1.24
N GLU A 63 -13.20 6.50 1.60
CA GLU A 63 -13.27 7.90 1.21
C GLU A 63 -12.74 8.07 -0.22
N ALA A 64 -13.44 8.83 -1.02
CA ALA A 64 -13.01 9.11 -2.38
C ALA A 64 -12.24 10.42 -2.44
N ILE A 65 -11.07 10.38 -3.05
CA ILE A 65 -10.27 11.58 -3.32
C ILE A 65 -10.34 11.82 -4.81
N GLU A 66 -10.93 12.93 -5.20
CA GLU A 66 -11.13 13.23 -6.61
C GLU A 66 -11.15 14.72 -6.86
N GLY A 67 -11.10 15.11 -8.12
CA GLY A 67 -11.12 16.52 -8.51
C GLY A 67 -9.89 17.25 -8.01
N ASP A 68 -10.10 18.45 -7.47
CA ASP A 68 -9.01 19.30 -7.02
C ASP A 68 -8.25 18.72 -5.84
N ALA A 69 -8.89 17.85 -5.07
CA ALA A 69 -8.22 17.21 -3.94
C ALA A 69 -7.05 16.34 -4.38
N LEU A 70 -7.07 15.85 -5.60
CA LEU A 70 -5.96 15.05 -6.13
C LEU A 70 -4.67 15.86 -6.24
N ASP A 71 -4.77 17.18 -6.37
CA ASP A 71 -3.59 18.03 -6.44
C ASP A 71 -2.79 18.03 -5.14
N ASP A 72 -3.44 17.67 -4.04
CA ASP A 72 -2.80 17.60 -2.72
C ASP A 72 -2.28 16.22 -2.38
N VAL A 73 -2.43 15.27 -3.29
CA VAL A 73 -1.97 13.90 -3.09
C VAL A 73 -0.56 13.75 -3.62
N GLU A 74 0.31 13.17 -2.81
CA GLU A 74 1.63 12.79 -3.26
C GLU A 74 1.66 11.27 -3.39
N MET A 75 1.95 10.77 -4.59
CA MET A 75 2.10 9.34 -4.81
C MET A 75 3.48 8.91 -4.39
N LEU A 76 3.55 8.04 -3.41
CA LEU A 76 4.82 7.55 -2.87
C LEU A 76 5.29 6.27 -3.56
N GLY A 77 4.36 5.51 -4.11
CA GLY A 77 4.71 4.31 -4.86
C GLY A 77 3.53 3.40 -5.05
N VAL A 78 3.76 2.30 -5.75
CA VAL A 78 2.75 1.27 -6.01
C VAL A 78 2.94 0.15 -4.99
N VAL A 79 1.88 -0.20 -4.27
CA VAL A 79 1.91 -1.26 -3.29
C VAL A 79 1.72 -2.58 -4.00
N THR A 80 2.72 -3.43 -3.96
CA THR A 80 2.65 -4.74 -4.60
C THR A 80 2.23 -5.83 -3.63
N HIS A 81 2.57 -5.68 -2.36
CA HIS A 81 2.25 -6.66 -1.33
C HIS A 81 1.97 -5.98 -0.02
N ILE A 82 1.07 -6.57 0.75
CA ILE A 82 0.81 -6.17 2.11
C ILE A 82 1.11 -7.37 2.99
N ILE A 83 2.04 -7.21 3.91
CA ILE A 83 2.45 -8.27 4.81
C ILE A 83 1.86 -7.97 6.17
N ARG A 84 1.00 -8.84 6.65
CA ARG A 84 0.35 -8.68 7.95
C ARG A 84 0.79 -9.79 8.86
N PRO A 85 1.02 -9.48 10.14
CA PRO A 85 1.36 -10.53 11.08
C PRO A 85 0.20 -11.50 11.24
N ALA A 86 0.52 -12.75 11.52
CA ALA A 86 -0.50 -13.73 11.80
C ALA A 86 -1.17 -13.36 13.13
N ALA A 87 -2.50 -13.36 13.14
CA ALA A 87 -3.27 -12.90 14.28
C ALA A 87 -3.64 -14.07 15.19
N PHE A 88 -2.63 -14.81 15.66
CA PHE A 88 -2.89 -15.98 16.48
C PHE A 88 -3.60 -15.65 17.78
N ASP A 89 -3.31 -14.48 18.34
CA ASP A 89 -3.93 -14.08 19.60
C ASP A 89 -5.41 -13.79 19.44
N ASP A 90 -5.84 -13.49 18.22
CA ASP A 90 -7.22 -13.18 17.94
C ASP A 90 -8.03 -14.40 17.56
N TYR A 91 -7.38 -15.53 17.39
CA TYR A 91 -8.09 -16.73 17.05
C TYR A 91 -8.89 -17.20 18.24
N PRO A 92 -10.14 -17.56 18.03
CA PRO A 92 -10.88 -18.21 19.09
C PRO A 92 -10.16 -19.52 19.39
N VAL A 93 -9.65 -19.60 20.57
CA VAL A 93 -9.02 -20.82 20.99
C VAL A 93 -10.13 -21.81 21.22
N MET A 94 -10.07 -22.80 20.47
CA MET A 94 -11.11 -23.83 20.55
C MET A 94 -11.05 -24.58 21.84
#